data_19183f939436c28adab9aa69fdb93e92
#
_entry.id   19183f939436c28adab9aa69fdb93e92
#
_cell.length_a   1.000
_cell.length_b   1.000
_cell.length_c   1.000
_cell.angle_alpha   90.00
_cell.angle_beta   90.00
_cell.angle_gamma   90.00
#
_symmetry.space_group_name_H-M   'P 1'
#
loop_
_entity.id
_entity.type
_entity.pdbx_description
1 polymer ?
#
loop_
_entity_poly.entity_id
_entity_poly.type
_entity_poly.pdbx_seq_one_letter_code
_entity_poly.pdbx_strand_id
1 'polypeptide(L)'
;MSLALVYTTIAPIPVFAAESNKQFSEETVITTENVYDVLSYLDIDENNLEVNPKASYTTVTVGELKEAIDSAKKYQKEVEKDSTTNIEDISSSPQSTRATYSKTLSSDLVVGSATITFNAVGYYSGKHWTNASASNASVDSDFVIYTYKLSGQSNKTTCTSSCITLKCSGNLDTYVGVGNVGIVKITSQTYSSKTNFYASSYL
;
A
#
# COMPACT_ATOMS: atom_id res chain seq x y z
N MET A 1 31.13 -9.53 -73.19
CA MET A 1 30.87 -8.34 -72.40
C MET A 1 29.95 -8.74 -71.27
N SER A 2 30.48 -8.86 -70.04
CA SER A 2 29.75 -9.28 -68.88
C SER A 2 29.45 -8.04 -68.04
N LEU A 3 28.18 -7.73 -67.81
CA LEU A 3 27.73 -6.57 -67.05
C LEU A 3 27.60 -6.98 -65.58
N ALA A 4 28.53 -6.51 -64.76
CA ALA A 4 28.47 -6.73 -63.32
C ALA A 4 27.48 -5.73 -62.68
N LEU A 5 26.38 -6.22 -62.13
CA LEU A 5 25.41 -5.43 -61.37
C LEU A 5 25.89 -5.30 -59.91
N VAL A 6 26.30 -4.10 -59.54
CA VAL A 6 26.68 -3.79 -58.15
C VAL A 6 25.41 -3.45 -57.34
N TYR A 7 25.02 -4.35 -56.41
CA TYR A 7 23.99 -4.07 -55.43
C TYR A 7 24.61 -3.34 -54.24
N THR A 8 24.29 -2.05 -54.07
CA THR A 8 24.59 -1.31 -52.86
C THR A 8 23.45 -1.58 -51.86
N THR A 9 23.71 -2.41 -50.84
CA THR A 9 22.83 -2.56 -49.68
C THR A 9 22.95 -1.31 -48.81
N ILE A 10 21.93 -0.47 -48.81
CA ILE A 10 21.78 0.61 -47.82
C ILE A 10 21.34 -0.05 -46.51
N ALA A 11 22.25 -0.17 -45.56
CA ALA A 11 21.92 -0.58 -44.22
C ALA A 11 20.97 0.49 -43.55
N PRO A 12 19.88 0.09 -42.94
CA PRO A 12 19.06 1.06 -42.20
C PRO A 12 19.89 1.60 -41.03
N ILE A 13 20.11 2.90 -41.02
CA ILE A 13 20.69 3.60 -39.89
C ILE A 13 19.65 3.49 -38.76
N PRO A 14 20.00 2.92 -37.59
CA PRO A 14 19.08 2.97 -36.45
C PRO A 14 18.85 4.44 -36.13
N VAL A 15 17.63 4.91 -36.35
CA VAL A 15 17.18 6.18 -35.82
C VAL A 15 17.06 5.93 -34.29
N PHE A 16 18.11 6.25 -33.57
CA PHE A 16 17.98 6.46 -32.13
C PHE A 16 16.96 7.58 -31.98
N ALA A 17 15.77 7.23 -31.52
CA ALA A 17 14.81 8.23 -31.03
C ALA A 17 15.58 9.05 -30.00
N ALA A 18 15.79 10.33 -30.29
CA ALA A 18 16.36 11.26 -29.33
C ALA A 18 15.37 11.25 -28.16
N GLU A 19 15.79 10.70 -27.02
CA GLU A 19 15.07 10.87 -25.76
C GLU A 19 14.93 12.38 -25.58
N SER A 20 13.73 12.86 -25.80
CA SER A 20 13.35 14.23 -25.53
C SER A 20 13.47 14.41 -24.02
N ASN A 21 14.60 14.92 -23.53
CA ASN A 21 14.77 15.40 -22.17
C ASN A 21 13.84 16.60 -21.97
N LYS A 22 12.54 16.36 -21.89
CA LYS A 22 11.56 17.36 -21.51
C LYS A 22 11.84 17.73 -20.06
N GLN A 23 12.38 18.90 -19.85
CA GLN A 23 12.55 19.46 -18.53
C GLN A 23 11.24 20.13 -18.14
N PHE A 24 10.60 19.65 -17.06
CA PHE A 24 9.39 20.24 -16.53
C PHE A 24 9.72 21.28 -15.45
N SER A 25 8.99 22.39 -15.43
CA SER A 25 9.00 23.31 -14.30
C SER A 25 8.27 22.67 -13.12
N GLU A 26 8.68 22.98 -11.90
CA GLU A 26 8.00 22.54 -10.67
C GLU A 26 6.54 23.03 -10.61
N GLU A 27 6.23 24.16 -11.25
CA GLU A 27 4.87 24.70 -11.35
C GLU A 27 4.02 24.04 -12.44
N THR A 28 4.58 23.14 -13.26
CA THR A 28 3.85 22.45 -14.32
C THR A 28 2.74 21.59 -13.72
N VAL A 29 1.50 21.89 -14.10
CA VAL A 29 0.32 21.10 -13.70
C VAL A 29 0.32 19.76 -14.42
N ILE A 30 0.07 18.67 -13.67
CA ILE A 30 -0.05 17.33 -14.24
C ILE A 30 -1.46 17.13 -14.79
N THR A 31 -1.54 16.72 -16.06
CA THR A 31 -2.78 16.49 -16.81
C THR A 31 -2.75 15.12 -17.49
N THR A 32 -3.88 14.70 -18.05
CA THR A 32 -3.94 13.49 -18.88
C THR A 32 -3.02 13.51 -20.08
N GLU A 33 -2.65 14.70 -20.58
CA GLU A 33 -1.84 14.88 -21.77
C GLU A 33 -0.33 14.76 -21.49
N ASN A 34 0.09 15.11 -20.26
CA ASN A 34 1.51 15.15 -19.90
C ASN A 34 1.93 14.15 -18.81
N VAL A 35 1.00 13.42 -18.19
CA VAL A 35 1.28 12.55 -17.04
C VAL A 35 2.39 11.54 -17.33
N TYR A 36 2.37 10.88 -18.47
CA TYR A 36 3.38 9.87 -18.82
C TYR A 36 4.78 10.49 -19.00
N ASP A 37 4.86 11.66 -19.63
CA ASP A 37 6.11 12.40 -19.77
C ASP A 37 6.65 12.84 -18.41
N VAL A 38 5.76 13.27 -17.50
CA VAL A 38 6.11 13.67 -16.12
C VAL A 38 6.57 12.47 -15.31
N LEU A 39 5.89 11.31 -15.39
CA LEU A 39 6.31 10.10 -14.70
C LEU A 39 7.70 9.67 -15.18
N SER A 40 7.94 9.67 -16.48
CA SER A 40 9.27 9.40 -17.06
C SER A 40 10.33 10.39 -16.57
N TYR A 41 10.01 11.68 -16.50
CA TYR A 41 10.90 12.73 -15.98
C TYR A 41 11.27 12.52 -14.50
N LEU A 42 10.33 12.02 -13.69
CA LEU A 42 10.52 11.73 -12.27
C LEU A 42 11.05 10.32 -11.98
N ASP A 43 11.42 9.55 -13.02
CA ASP A 43 11.87 8.16 -12.93
C ASP A 43 10.86 7.25 -12.21
N ILE A 44 9.57 7.46 -12.52
CA ILE A 44 8.47 6.64 -12.03
C ILE A 44 7.98 5.74 -13.17
N ASP A 45 7.90 4.42 -12.89
CA ASP A 45 7.33 3.46 -13.82
C ASP A 45 5.86 3.80 -14.11
N GLU A 46 5.51 3.90 -15.40
CA GLU A 46 4.14 4.19 -15.85
C GLU A 46 3.10 3.17 -15.37
N ASN A 47 3.54 1.92 -15.10
CA ASN A 47 2.70 0.87 -14.51
C ASN A 47 2.25 1.19 -13.06
N ASN A 48 2.85 2.19 -12.43
CA ASN A 48 2.43 2.69 -11.13
C ASN A 48 1.23 3.65 -11.21
N LEU A 49 0.81 4.05 -12.41
CA LEU A 49 -0.36 4.89 -12.62
C LEU A 49 -1.64 4.05 -12.68
N GLU A 50 -2.53 4.27 -11.72
CA GLU A 50 -3.90 3.76 -11.76
C GLU A 50 -4.83 4.85 -12.30
N VAL A 51 -5.21 4.75 -13.55
CA VAL A 51 -6.10 5.72 -14.21
C VAL A 51 -7.53 5.60 -13.68
N ASN A 52 -8.08 6.68 -13.16
CA ASN A 52 -9.47 6.75 -12.73
C ASN A 52 -10.12 8.08 -13.15
N PRO A 53 -10.66 8.17 -14.38
CA PRO A 53 -11.18 9.41 -14.91
C PRO A 53 -12.47 9.92 -14.21
N LYS A 54 -13.06 9.10 -13.33
CA LYS A 54 -14.25 9.48 -12.55
C LYS A 54 -13.89 10.04 -11.17
N ALA A 55 -12.66 9.87 -10.74
CA ALA A 55 -12.21 10.39 -9.45
C ALA A 55 -11.73 11.85 -9.65
N SER A 56 -12.15 12.71 -8.76
CA SER A 56 -11.66 14.10 -8.68
C SER A 56 -10.66 14.18 -7.54
N TYR A 57 -9.38 14.06 -7.87
CA TYR A 57 -8.30 14.33 -6.92
C TYR A 57 -7.88 15.79 -7.02
N THR A 58 -7.18 16.28 -6.01
CA THR A 58 -6.58 17.63 -6.06
C THR A 58 -5.62 17.72 -7.25
N THR A 59 -5.69 18.82 -7.97
CA THR A 59 -4.72 19.11 -9.03
C THR A 59 -3.33 19.22 -8.40
N VAL A 60 -2.37 18.49 -8.94
CA VAL A 60 -1.00 18.41 -8.43
C VAL A 60 -0.03 18.91 -9.49
N THR A 61 0.97 19.66 -9.07
CA THR A 61 2.10 20.10 -9.90
C THR A 61 3.23 19.08 -9.86
N VAL A 62 4.18 19.20 -10.77
CA VAL A 62 5.40 18.36 -10.79
C VAL A 62 6.21 18.52 -9.50
N GLY A 63 6.31 19.75 -8.96
CA GLY A 63 6.98 20.02 -7.69
C GLY A 63 6.30 19.34 -6.52
N GLU A 64 4.96 19.43 -6.40
CA GLU A 64 4.20 18.79 -5.33
C GLU A 64 4.29 17.27 -5.40
N LEU A 65 4.25 16.67 -6.60
CA LEU A 65 4.45 15.23 -6.75
C LEU A 65 5.87 14.81 -6.31
N LYS A 66 6.89 15.58 -6.68
CA LYS A 66 8.28 15.34 -6.27
C LYS A 66 8.46 15.44 -4.75
N GLU A 67 7.90 16.47 -4.12
CA GLU A 67 7.92 16.61 -2.65
C GLU A 67 7.21 15.45 -1.95
N ALA A 68 6.08 14.98 -2.50
CA ALA A 68 5.37 13.83 -1.98
C ALA A 68 6.21 12.55 -2.06
N ILE A 69 6.92 12.33 -3.18
CA ILE A 69 7.83 11.19 -3.36
C ILE A 69 8.97 11.24 -2.34
N ASP A 70 9.61 12.40 -2.19
CA ASP A 70 10.75 12.58 -1.29
C ASP A 70 10.33 12.41 0.17
N SER A 71 9.16 12.93 0.54
CA SER A 71 8.57 12.76 1.87
C SER A 71 8.25 11.28 2.15
N ALA A 72 7.62 10.57 1.22
CA ALA A 72 7.33 9.15 1.37
C ALA A 72 8.59 8.30 1.52
N LYS A 73 9.64 8.58 0.74
CA LYS A 73 10.95 7.90 0.85
C LYS A 73 11.63 8.17 2.19
N LYS A 74 11.47 9.39 2.75
CA LYS A 74 12.00 9.75 4.06
C LYS A 74 11.28 8.98 5.17
N TYR A 75 9.94 8.94 5.16
CA TYR A 75 9.15 8.18 6.13
C TYR A 75 9.47 6.68 6.08
N GLN A 76 9.70 6.11 4.90
CA GLN A 76 10.08 4.70 4.77
C GLN A 76 11.35 4.34 5.56
N LYS A 77 12.32 5.25 5.63
CA LYS A 77 13.58 5.05 6.40
C LYS A 77 13.41 5.20 7.91
N GLU A 78 12.41 5.97 8.37
CA GLU A 78 12.18 6.21 9.80
C GLU A 78 11.39 5.06 10.46
N VAL A 79 10.49 4.40 9.72
CA VAL A 79 9.57 3.36 10.23
C VAL A 79 10.25 2.01 10.50
N GLU A 80 11.41 1.74 9.94
CA GLU A 80 12.19 0.56 10.32
C GLU A 80 12.58 0.53 11.81
N LYS A 81 12.33 1.62 12.57
CA LYS A 81 12.75 1.77 13.96
C LYS A 81 11.65 1.62 15.02
N ASP A 82 10.37 1.87 14.73
CA ASP A 82 9.33 1.92 15.77
C ASP A 82 7.99 1.31 15.31
N SER A 83 7.76 0.05 15.66
CA SER A 83 6.44 -0.57 15.60
C SER A 83 5.81 -0.59 17.00
N THR A 84 4.83 0.28 17.24
CA THR A 84 4.06 0.29 18.49
C THR A 84 2.75 -0.49 18.28
N THR A 85 2.50 -1.49 19.13
CA THR A 85 1.25 -2.27 19.10
C THR A 85 0.30 -1.70 20.15
N ASN A 86 -0.79 -1.08 19.72
CA ASN A 86 -1.89 -0.68 20.60
C ASN A 86 -2.97 -1.76 20.59
N ILE A 87 -3.56 -2.05 21.73
CA ILE A 87 -4.59 -3.09 21.92
C ILE A 87 -5.88 -2.39 22.30
N GLU A 88 -6.87 -2.41 21.41
CA GLU A 88 -8.22 -1.93 21.71
C GLU A 88 -9.23 -3.07 21.82
N ASP A 89 -10.15 -2.93 22.75
CA ASP A 89 -11.15 -3.93 23.14
C ASP A 89 -12.54 -3.51 22.62
N ILE A 90 -13.11 -4.23 21.64
CA ILE A 90 -14.43 -3.91 21.09
C ILE A 90 -15.38 -5.10 21.21
N SER A 91 -16.39 -4.90 22.05
CA SER A 91 -17.69 -5.56 22.24
C SER A 91 -17.88 -7.07 21.97
N SER A 92 -18.49 -7.74 22.94
CA SER A 92 -18.93 -9.14 22.91
C SER A 92 -20.38 -9.27 22.42
N SER A 93 -20.64 -10.23 21.51
CA SER A 93 -21.99 -10.68 21.11
C SER A 93 -22.18 -12.16 21.49
N PRO A 94 -23.27 -12.55 22.15
CA PRO A 94 -23.50 -13.97 22.49
C PRO A 94 -24.18 -14.73 21.35
N GLN A 95 -23.63 -15.90 21.00
CA GLN A 95 -24.26 -16.85 20.08
C GLN A 95 -24.42 -18.22 20.75
N SER A 96 -25.67 -18.69 20.86
CA SER A 96 -26.10 -19.82 21.67
C SER A 96 -26.05 -21.17 20.93
N THR A 97 -25.41 -22.16 21.50
CA THR A 97 -25.85 -23.51 21.99
C THR A 97 -24.63 -24.33 22.39
N ARG A 98 -24.37 -24.49 23.66
CA ARG A 98 -23.17 -24.70 24.45
C ARG A 98 -22.37 -23.41 24.41
N ALA A 99 -22.63 -22.55 25.36
CA ALA A 99 -22.07 -21.21 25.54
C ALA A 99 -20.66 -20.97 24.97
N THR A 100 -20.55 -20.93 23.65
CA THR A 100 -19.38 -20.43 22.94
C THR A 100 -19.67 -18.96 22.63
N TYR A 101 -18.91 -18.09 23.22
CA TYR A 101 -19.00 -16.64 23.01
C TYR A 101 -17.92 -16.24 22.00
N SER A 102 -18.10 -15.10 21.37
CA SER A 102 -17.06 -14.52 20.49
C SER A 102 -16.69 -13.13 20.98
N LYS A 103 -15.44 -12.75 20.71
CA LYS A 103 -14.91 -11.42 20.98
C LYS A 103 -14.08 -10.95 19.80
N THR A 104 -14.30 -9.71 19.37
CA THR A 104 -13.43 -9.07 18.38
C THR A 104 -12.15 -8.63 19.06
N LEU A 105 -11.03 -8.94 18.45
CA LEU A 105 -9.69 -8.62 18.88
C LEU A 105 -9.06 -7.73 17.82
N SER A 106 -8.47 -6.61 18.23
CA SER A 106 -7.87 -5.64 17.33
C SER A 106 -6.45 -5.31 17.76
N SER A 107 -5.61 -4.97 16.80
CA SER A 107 -4.23 -4.56 17.03
C SER A 107 -3.80 -3.62 15.91
N ASP A 108 -3.20 -2.50 16.26
CA ASP A 108 -2.76 -1.49 15.32
C ASP A 108 -1.25 -1.51 15.13
N LEU A 109 -0.84 -1.19 13.91
CA LEU A 109 0.55 -0.93 13.54
C LEU A 109 0.61 0.43 12.84
N VAL A 110 1.33 1.35 13.45
CA VAL A 110 1.56 2.67 12.84
C VAL A 110 2.75 2.60 11.90
N VAL A 111 2.55 3.01 10.64
CA VAL A 111 3.56 3.05 9.59
C VAL A 111 3.56 4.43 8.96
N GLY A 112 4.47 5.29 9.39
CA GLY A 112 4.49 6.70 9.01
C GLY A 112 3.21 7.41 9.46
N SER A 113 2.42 7.91 8.50
CA SER A 113 1.12 8.57 8.74
C SER A 113 -0.07 7.63 8.56
N ALA A 114 0.16 6.35 8.30
CA ALA A 114 -0.87 5.35 8.15
C ALA A 114 -0.99 4.49 9.42
N THR A 115 -2.21 4.14 9.78
CA THR A 115 -2.49 3.14 10.81
C THR A 115 -3.08 1.90 10.15
N ILE A 116 -2.41 0.76 10.31
CA ILE A 116 -2.89 -0.53 9.83
C ILE A 116 -3.56 -1.24 11.00
N THR A 117 -4.86 -1.48 10.90
CA THR A 117 -5.65 -2.19 11.91
C THR A 117 -5.83 -3.66 11.51
N PHE A 118 -5.37 -4.55 12.35
CA PHE A 118 -5.53 -6.00 12.21
C PHE A 118 -6.64 -6.49 13.12
N ASN A 119 -7.58 -7.26 12.56
CA ASN A 119 -8.72 -7.77 13.29
C ASN A 119 -8.74 -9.30 13.30
N ALA A 120 -9.16 -9.86 14.43
CA ALA A 120 -9.46 -11.28 14.58
C ALA A 120 -10.73 -11.46 15.39
N VAL A 121 -11.40 -12.59 15.22
CA VAL A 121 -12.50 -13.02 16.10
C VAL A 121 -12.00 -14.20 16.91
N GLY A 122 -11.95 -14.04 18.23
CA GLY A 122 -11.67 -15.10 19.18
C GLY A 122 -12.97 -15.72 19.70
N TYR A 123 -13.05 -17.04 19.72
CA TYR A 123 -14.17 -17.78 20.30
C TYR A 123 -13.73 -18.37 21.63
N TYR A 124 -14.61 -18.32 22.66
CA TYR A 124 -14.26 -18.76 23.99
C TYR A 124 -15.40 -19.47 24.72
N SER A 125 -15.03 -20.31 25.68
CA SER A 125 -15.96 -20.95 26.60
C SER A 125 -15.37 -20.88 28.02
N GLY A 126 -16.10 -20.32 28.95
CA GLY A 126 -15.58 -19.98 30.27
C GLY A 126 -14.43 -18.98 30.15
N LYS A 127 -13.27 -19.31 30.72
CA LYS A 127 -12.05 -18.49 30.69
C LYS A 127 -10.99 -19.02 29.73
N HIS A 128 -11.41 -19.70 28.64
CA HIS A 128 -10.48 -20.32 27.70
C HIS A 128 -10.87 -20.01 26.26
N TRP A 129 -9.89 -19.67 25.45
CA TRP A 129 -10.06 -19.60 24.01
C TRP A 129 -10.29 -20.98 23.43
N THR A 130 -11.20 -21.10 22.48
CA THR A 130 -11.55 -22.38 21.81
C THR A 130 -11.21 -22.36 20.33
N ASN A 131 -11.24 -21.20 19.68
CA ASN A 131 -10.92 -21.02 18.27
C ASN A 131 -10.61 -19.56 17.98
N ALA A 132 -10.05 -19.27 16.80
CA ALA A 132 -9.87 -17.91 16.30
C ALA A 132 -9.87 -17.85 14.77
N SER A 133 -10.32 -16.73 14.22
CA SER A 133 -10.23 -16.44 12.79
C SER A 133 -9.70 -15.03 12.59
N ALA A 134 -8.76 -14.84 11.65
CA ALA A 134 -8.30 -13.53 11.23
C ALA A 134 -9.21 -12.99 10.11
N SER A 135 -9.40 -11.68 10.06
CA SER A 135 -9.97 -10.97 8.92
C SER A 135 -8.90 -10.21 8.14
N ASN A 136 -9.28 -9.62 7.01
CA ASN A 136 -8.39 -8.71 6.30
C ASN A 136 -8.08 -7.50 7.17
N ALA A 137 -6.84 -7.02 7.10
CA ALA A 137 -6.46 -5.76 7.70
C ALA A 137 -7.07 -4.59 6.91
N SER A 138 -7.30 -3.50 7.61
CA SER A 138 -7.67 -2.21 7.04
C SER A 138 -6.53 -1.20 7.25
N VAL A 139 -6.50 -0.17 6.44
CA VAL A 139 -5.59 0.96 6.62
C VAL A 139 -6.39 2.24 6.64
N ASP A 140 -6.03 3.10 7.58
CA ASP A 140 -6.54 4.45 7.71
C ASP A 140 -5.39 5.45 7.70
N SER A 141 -5.68 6.71 7.37
CA SER A 141 -4.69 7.76 7.24
C SER A 141 -5.29 9.12 7.52
N ASP A 142 -4.58 9.91 8.29
CA ASP A 142 -4.94 11.30 8.60
C ASP A 142 -4.53 12.30 7.51
N PHE A 143 -3.87 11.84 6.42
CA PHE A 143 -3.35 12.72 5.36
C PHE A 143 -4.24 12.76 4.13
N VAL A 144 -4.64 13.97 3.74
CA VAL A 144 -5.54 14.25 2.61
C VAL A 144 -4.91 13.98 1.24
N ILE A 145 -3.58 14.09 1.13
CA ILE A 145 -2.85 13.95 -0.14
C ILE A 145 -2.41 12.54 -0.46
N TYR A 146 -2.35 11.64 0.54
CA TYR A 146 -1.96 10.26 0.32
C TYR A 146 -3.16 9.32 0.39
N THR A 147 -3.17 8.35 -0.52
CA THR A 147 -4.06 7.19 -0.46
C THR A 147 -3.22 5.97 -0.16
N TYR A 148 -3.63 5.18 0.82
CA TYR A 148 -2.95 3.95 1.19
C TYR A 148 -3.77 2.74 0.79
N LYS A 149 -3.11 1.72 0.26
CA LYS A 149 -3.73 0.42 -0.04
C LYS A 149 -2.88 -0.70 0.54
N LEU A 150 -3.54 -1.73 1.03
CA LEU A 150 -2.87 -2.95 1.47
C LEU A 150 -2.90 -3.98 0.36
N SER A 151 -1.75 -4.58 0.05
CA SER A 151 -1.63 -5.64 -0.96
C SER A 151 -0.87 -6.85 -0.40
N GLY A 152 -1.05 -8.01 -1.02
CA GLY A 152 -0.35 -9.23 -0.63
C GLY A 152 -0.58 -9.66 0.82
N GLN A 153 -1.76 -9.34 1.40
CA GLN A 153 -2.06 -9.62 2.80
C GLN A 153 -2.04 -11.11 3.12
N SER A 154 -1.41 -11.46 4.23
CA SER A 154 -1.44 -12.80 4.84
C SER A 154 -1.70 -12.66 6.33
N ASN A 155 -2.96 -12.90 6.75
CA ASN A 155 -3.40 -12.80 8.13
C ASN A 155 -3.76 -14.18 8.64
N LYS A 156 -3.09 -14.62 9.72
CA LYS A 156 -3.22 -15.98 10.28
C LYS A 156 -3.35 -15.92 11.78
N THR A 157 -4.22 -16.76 12.34
CA THR A 157 -4.34 -16.98 13.77
C THR A 157 -3.83 -18.35 14.18
N THR A 158 -3.26 -18.42 15.37
CA THR A 158 -3.01 -19.67 16.09
C THR A 158 -3.69 -19.55 17.44
N CYS A 159 -4.51 -20.53 17.82
CA CYS A 159 -5.28 -20.52 19.04
C CYS A 159 -4.83 -21.66 19.97
N THR A 160 -4.57 -21.31 21.23
CA THR A 160 -4.45 -22.23 22.37
C THR A 160 -5.51 -21.85 23.41
N SER A 161 -5.75 -22.68 24.42
CA SER A 161 -6.71 -22.34 25.47
C SER A 161 -6.35 -21.06 26.24
N SER A 162 -5.10 -20.66 26.29
CA SER A 162 -4.61 -19.50 27.04
C SER A 162 -4.27 -18.29 26.17
N CYS A 163 -4.08 -18.46 24.86
CA CYS A 163 -3.61 -17.37 24.01
C CYS A 163 -4.05 -17.56 22.54
N ILE A 164 -4.50 -16.47 21.93
CA ILE A 164 -4.61 -16.33 20.48
C ILE A 164 -3.41 -15.51 20.01
N THR A 165 -2.67 -16.03 19.03
CA THR A 165 -1.61 -15.28 18.33
C THR A 165 -2.10 -14.93 16.95
N LEU A 166 -2.15 -13.62 16.64
CA LEU A 166 -2.43 -13.07 15.31
C LEU A 166 -1.10 -12.70 14.65
N LYS A 167 -0.85 -13.23 13.46
CA LYS A 167 0.30 -12.88 12.62
C LYS A 167 -0.22 -12.29 11.33
N CYS A 168 0.24 -11.11 11.00
CA CYS A 168 -0.15 -10.37 9.81
C CYS A 168 1.08 -9.90 9.04
N SER A 169 1.01 -9.95 7.73
CA SER A 169 2.04 -9.41 6.84
C SER A 169 1.44 -9.00 5.51
N GLY A 170 2.12 -8.14 4.79
CA GLY A 170 1.71 -7.64 3.48
C GLY A 170 2.54 -6.44 3.06
N ASN A 171 2.03 -5.71 2.08
CA ASN A 171 2.64 -4.46 1.64
C ASN A 171 1.66 -3.31 1.86
N LEU A 172 2.18 -2.19 2.33
CA LEU A 172 1.53 -0.89 2.37
C LEU A 172 1.98 -0.11 1.14
N ASP A 173 1.08 0.04 0.18
CA ASP A 173 1.30 0.82 -1.03
C ASP A 173 0.81 2.25 -0.79
N THR A 174 1.67 3.24 -1.02
CA THR A 174 1.36 4.67 -0.89
C THR A 174 1.16 5.27 -2.27
N TYR A 175 0.05 5.98 -2.43
CA TYR A 175 -0.34 6.65 -3.68
C TYR A 175 -0.53 8.14 -3.46
N VAL A 176 -0.28 8.92 -4.52
CA VAL A 176 -0.65 10.34 -4.61
C VAL A 176 -1.68 10.53 -5.71
N GLY A 177 -2.73 11.30 -5.44
CA GLY A 177 -3.72 11.68 -6.43
C GLY A 177 -3.15 12.69 -7.43
N VAL A 178 -3.39 12.51 -8.72
CA VAL A 178 -2.96 13.40 -9.79
C VAL A 178 -4.17 13.92 -10.56
N GLY A 179 -4.83 14.91 -10.00
CA GLY A 179 -5.96 15.62 -10.61
C GLY A 179 -7.05 14.68 -11.12
N ASN A 180 -7.48 14.89 -12.37
CA ASN A 180 -8.50 14.06 -13.03
C ASN A 180 -7.91 12.82 -13.74
N VAL A 181 -6.63 12.53 -13.56
CA VAL A 181 -5.95 11.40 -14.22
C VAL A 181 -6.14 10.13 -13.44
N GLY A 182 -5.82 10.16 -12.13
CA GLY A 182 -5.86 8.98 -11.29
C GLY A 182 -4.97 9.09 -10.06
N ILE A 183 -4.42 7.98 -9.63
CA ILE A 183 -3.46 7.91 -8.53
C ILE A 183 -2.16 7.25 -8.99
N VAL A 184 -1.04 7.75 -8.51
CA VAL A 184 0.29 7.22 -8.79
C VAL A 184 0.84 6.55 -7.55
N LYS A 185 1.24 5.28 -7.66
CA LYS A 185 1.94 4.58 -6.60
C LYS A 185 3.38 5.09 -6.52
N ILE A 186 3.74 5.66 -5.37
CA ILE A 186 5.05 6.26 -5.14
C ILE A 186 5.97 5.38 -4.31
N THR A 187 5.43 4.57 -3.41
CA THR A 187 6.20 3.60 -2.62
C THR A 187 5.40 2.35 -2.30
N SER A 188 6.11 1.28 -1.98
CA SER A 188 5.56 0.03 -1.44
C SER A 188 6.46 -0.41 -0.30
N GLN A 189 5.89 -0.57 0.89
CA GLN A 189 6.61 -0.95 2.11
C GLN A 189 6.04 -2.25 2.67
N THR A 190 6.90 -3.24 2.89
CA THR A 190 6.49 -4.49 3.54
C THR A 190 6.27 -4.25 5.04
N TYR A 191 5.18 -4.74 5.57
CA TYR A 191 4.90 -4.76 7.00
C TYR A 191 4.77 -6.19 7.53
N SER A 192 5.07 -6.37 8.81
CA SER A 192 4.73 -7.59 9.55
C SER A 192 4.40 -7.26 11.00
N SER A 193 3.40 -7.93 11.55
CA SER A 193 2.98 -7.76 12.95
C SER A 193 2.69 -9.13 13.57
N LYS A 194 2.98 -9.24 14.87
CA LYS A 194 2.61 -10.39 15.68
C LYS A 194 2.05 -9.92 17.01
N THR A 195 0.78 -10.17 17.25
CA THR A 195 0.08 -9.79 18.48
C THR A 195 -0.43 -11.03 19.22
N ASN A 196 -0.33 -11.03 20.53
CA ASN A 196 -0.81 -12.10 21.41
C ASN A 196 -1.96 -11.56 22.29
N PHE A 197 -3.09 -12.28 22.27
CA PHE A 197 -4.26 -12.00 23.08
C PHE A 197 -4.44 -13.08 24.14
N TYR A 198 -4.05 -12.79 25.38
CA TYR A 198 -4.08 -13.75 26.47
C TYR A 198 -5.48 -13.85 27.08
N ALA A 199 -5.98 -15.05 27.31
CA ALA A 199 -7.30 -15.29 27.92
C ALA A 199 -7.44 -14.56 29.26
N SER A 200 -6.39 -14.50 30.08
CA SER A 200 -6.37 -13.82 31.38
C SER A 200 -6.59 -12.29 31.28
N SER A 201 -6.37 -11.68 30.13
CA SER A 201 -6.54 -10.23 29.92
C SER A 201 -7.87 -9.91 29.25
N TYR A 202 -8.51 -10.87 28.59
CA TYR A 202 -9.69 -10.67 27.75
C TYR A 202 -10.93 -11.42 28.23
N LEU A 203 -10.81 -12.43 29.07
CA LEU A 203 -11.88 -13.30 29.56
C LEU A 203 -11.93 -13.29 31.08
#